data_757ae5c9aaf2e464303803d3ba6eff7f
#
_entry.id   757ae5c9aaf2e464303803d3ba6eff7f
#
_cell.length_a   1.000
_cell.length_b   1.000
_cell.length_c   1.000
_cell.angle_alpha   90.00
_cell.angle_beta   90.00
_cell.angle_gamma   90.00
#
_symmetry.space_group_name_H-M   'P 1'
#
loop_
_entity.id
_entity.type
_entity.pdbx_description
1 polymer ?
#
loop_
_entity_poly.entity_id
_entity_poly.type
_entity_poly.pdbx_seq_one_letter_code
_entity_poly.pdbx_strand_id
1 'polypeptide(L)'
;MGKKLWITTGIIGALAAAYTAGGFLGVPYGVNWALKKYAEPIVGRTITTQEVKFNPFTLQFSVKGLNVQKDGEPPLLSVGYLQTKVLWNSLFKLSPLVQHITVDELNSTVIRTGLDTFNFSDIITRIQEMPSSPEEDKEDKEDKKDDKPLQFSIGNINLTNSSITLDDKFRHKVDKVTDLNFALPLISNFQNDVDVPITPDLRFNFNGEPFAINAESVPFTPGKKTGVNFTVTGLSLENAASFNPIPLNVKVTKGTMDCAFNLDFEKKQGEENAYLRLKGTVKMKDVGLEDEIGKAYQIIGVKEIDANLKEFAFFRQNLDIGEIQLHNPSVVVIRDSDSLNLVQLLTHIVKEQKAQVKQDAKEAKEKSALPADEKKTPNDWSWNIDKVSVRNGTINFTDTTNNFKRSATNVNVTLAPINGKDGTRTSIDASVGAIGGHIQANGGMVITPFSMDLNLQSSGLSIADLTPYISQYSSAHVTQGTFSNKGELKLNLAKDVSFSYSGNADVASLNVTDKQGAAAVSLMNLAVGGISVS
;
A
#
# COMPACT_ATOMS: atom_id res chain seq x y z
N MET A 1 -10.95 80.48 -0.31
CA MET A 1 -11.16 79.06 -0.51
C MET A 1 -9.90 78.28 -1.03
N GLY A 2 -9.06 78.92 -1.86
CA GLY A 2 -7.92 78.22 -2.50
C GLY A 2 -6.77 77.66 -1.59
N LYS A 3 -6.34 78.42 -0.55
CA LYS A 3 -5.21 78.00 0.30
C LYS A 3 -5.50 76.73 1.13
N LYS A 4 -6.67 76.54 1.67
CA LYS A 4 -7.07 75.36 2.42
C LYS A 4 -7.11 74.11 1.52
N LEU A 5 -7.59 74.26 0.28
CA LEU A 5 -7.65 73.22 -0.72
C LEU A 5 -6.24 72.74 -1.09
N TRP A 6 -5.28 73.67 -1.30
CA TRP A 6 -3.89 73.34 -1.61
C TRP A 6 -3.16 72.63 -0.46
N ILE A 7 -3.41 73.03 0.80
CA ILE A 7 -2.82 72.39 1.98
C ILE A 7 -3.38 70.97 2.15
N THR A 8 -4.71 70.80 1.98
CA THR A 8 -5.35 69.48 2.08
C THR A 8 -4.86 68.54 0.97
N THR A 9 -4.76 69.04 -0.27
CA THR A 9 -4.21 68.24 -1.40
C THR A 9 -2.75 67.87 -1.17
N GLY A 10 -1.94 68.83 -0.62
CA GLY A 10 -0.56 68.55 -0.26
C GLY A 10 -0.38 67.49 0.84
N ILE A 11 -1.23 67.53 1.87
CA ILE A 11 -1.22 66.51 2.93
C ILE A 11 -1.66 65.13 2.39
N ILE A 12 -2.70 65.06 1.58
CA ILE A 12 -3.15 63.82 0.94
C ILE A 12 -2.05 63.27 0.04
N GLY A 13 -1.40 64.14 -0.76
CA GLY A 13 -0.28 63.75 -1.61
C GLY A 13 0.92 63.22 -0.81
N ALA A 14 1.27 63.85 0.31
CA ALA A 14 2.33 63.43 1.20
C ALA A 14 2.00 62.07 1.88
N LEU A 15 0.79 61.85 2.34
CA LEU A 15 0.33 60.60 2.91
C LEU A 15 0.33 59.48 1.86
N ALA A 16 -0.14 59.76 0.65
CA ALA A 16 -0.10 58.79 -0.45
C ALA A 16 1.35 58.42 -0.84
N ALA A 17 2.26 59.40 -0.89
CA ALA A 17 3.67 59.18 -1.15
C ALA A 17 4.32 58.36 -0.02
N ALA A 18 4.06 58.68 1.25
CA ALA A 18 4.53 57.93 2.40
C ALA A 18 4.00 56.49 2.42
N TYR A 19 2.72 56.28 2.14
CA TYR A 19 2.09 54.97 2.00
C TYR A 19 2.74 54.16 0.87
N THR A 20 2.93 54.78 -0.29
CA THR A 20 3.56 54.15 -1.46
C THR A 20 5.01 53.77 -1.16
N ALA A 21 5.83 54.71 -0.67
CA ALA A 21 7.23 54.46 -0.31
C ALA A 21 7.35 53.43 0.81
N GLY A 22 6.52 53.52 1.86
CA GLY A 22 6.45 52.56 2.95
C GLY A 22 6.09 51.16 2.47
N GLY A 23 5.12 51.02 1.57
CA GLY A 23 4.71 49.77 1.00
C GLY A 23 5.78 49.13 0.09
N PHE A 24 6.21 49.87 -0.93
CA PHE A 24 7.16 49.30 -1.92
C PHE A 24 8.58 49.13 -1.42
N LEU A 25 9.05 49.94 -0.48
CA LEU A 25 10.44 49.92 0.03
C LEU A 25 10.50 49.45 1.49
N GLY A 26 9.60 49.96 2.34
CA GLY A 26 9.62 49.67 3.78
C GLY A 26 9.24 48.25 4.11
N VAL A 27 8.22 47.69 3.48
CA VAL A 27 7.77 46.30 3.73
C VAL A 27 8.85 45.27 3.30
N PRO A 28 9.44 45.34 2.11
CA PRO A 28 10.53 44.41 1.73
C PRO A 28 11.75 44.50 2.67
N TYR A 29 12.16 45.69 3.07
CA TYR A 29 13.22 45.89 4.03
C TYR A 29 12.85 45.27 5.41
N GLY A 30 11.65 45.56 5.90
CA GLY A 30 11.15 45.04 7.17
C GLY A 30 11.05 43.52 7.20
N VAL A 31 10.62 42.89 6.10
CA VAL A 31 10.57 41.44 5.98
C VAL A 31 11.96 40.84 6.08
N ASN A 32 12.95 41.33 5.32
CA ASN A 32 14.32 40.83 5.40
C ASN A 32 14.93 41.02 6.79
N TRP A 33 14.65 42.16 7.44
CA TRP A 33 15.06 42.40 8.81
C TRP A 33 14.41 41.43 9.81
N ALA A 34 13.10 41.18 9.66
CA ALA A 34 12.36 40.27 10.52
C ALA A 34 12.82 38.82 10.35
N LEU A 35 13.09 38.37 9.12
CA LEU A 35 13.65 37.02 8.85
C LEU A 35 14.97 36.83 9.62
N LYS A 36 15.88 37.79 9.55
CA LYS A 36 17.17 37.71 10.26
C LYS A 36 17.03 37.84 11.77
N LYS A 37 16.17 38.73 12.26
CA LYS A 37 16.05 39.00 13.69
C LYS A 37 15.24 37.94 14.44
N TYR A 38 14.19 37.41 13.83
CA TYR A 38 13.23 36.52 14.50
C TYR A 38 13.27 35.09 13.96
N ALA A 39 13.33 34.90 12.62
CA ALA A 39 13.24 33.57 12.06
C ALA A 39 14.58 32.80 12.13
N GLU A 40 15.72 33.42 11.79
CA GLU A 40 17.03 32.77 11.86
C GLU A 40 17.36 32.19 13.26
N PRO A 41 17.14 32.90 14.37
CA PRO A 41 17.39 32.36 15.70
C PRO A 41 16.52 31.12 16.03
N ILE A 42 15.29 31.12 15.55
CA ILE A 42 14.34 30.01 15.75
C ILE A 42 14.80 28.78 14.98
N VAL A 43 15.03 28.94 13.67
CA VAL A 43 15.40 27.81 12.83
C VAL A 43 16.89 27.42 12.95
N GLY A 44 17.75 28.31 13.53
CA GLY A 44 19.18 28.07 13.63
C GLY A 44 19.87 27.89 12.29
N ARG A 45 19.36 28.56 11.26
CA ARG A 45 19.83 28.52 9.87
C ARG A 45 19.87 29.93 9.32
N THR A 46 20.77 30.18 8.39
CA THR A 46 20.82 31.44 7.64
C THR A 46 19.67 31.46 6.64
N ILE A 47 18.91 32.56 6.64
CA ILE A 47 17.79 32.77 5.72
C ILE A 47 18.17 33.89 4.75
N THR A 48 18.23 33.55 3.47
CA THR A 48 18.54 34.52 2.41
C THR A 48 17.39 34.59 1.41
N THR A 49 17.21 35.77 0.82
CA THR A 49 16.26 36.02 -0.28
C THR A 49 16.96 36.80 -1.38
N GLN A 50 16.63 36.51 -2.63
CA GLN A 50 17.15 37.32 -3.77
C GLN A 50 16.34 38.61 -3.94
N GLU A 51 15.02 38.51 -3.85
CA GLU A 51 14.16 39.66 -4.03
C GLU A 51 12.86 39.49 -3.20
N VAL A 52 12.47 40.54 -2.48
CA VAL A 52 11.20 40.65 -1.79
C VAL A 52 10.44 41.85 -2.36
N LYS A 53 9.21 41.65 -2.80
CA LYS A 53 8.33 42.71 -3.32
C LYS A 53 7.00 42.72 -2.60
N PHE A 54 6.50 43.91 -2.37
CA PHE A 54 5.14 44.12 -1.88
C PHE A 54 4.48 45.25 -2.67
N ASN A 55 3.27 45.01 -3.15
CA ASN A 55 2.46 46.03 -3.79
C ASN A 55 1.35 46.49 -2.81
N PRO A 56 1.45 47.67 -2.23
CA PRO A 56 0.48 48.15 -1.22
C PRO A 56 -0.90 48.39 -1.78
N PHE A 57 -1.05 48.59 -3.09
CA PHE A 57 -2.36 48.84 -3.70
C PHE A 57 -3.15 47.58 -3.99
N THR A 58 -2.46 46.50 -4.28
CA THR A 58 -3.08 45.19 -4.56
C THR A 58 -2.96 44.20 -3.40
N LEU A 59 -2.25 44.58 -2.33
CA LEU A 59 -1.85 43.72 -1.19
C LEU A 59 -1.23 42.41 -1.64
N GLN A 60 -0.41 42.51 -2.69
CA GLN A 60 0.31 41.35 -3.23
C GLN A 60 1.74 41.35 -2.71
N PHE A 61 2.15 40.21 -2.16
CA PHE A 61 3.49 39.95 -1.65
C PHE A 61 4.15 38.88 -2.49
N SER A 62 5.45 39.03 -2.79
CA SER A 62 6.24 37.99 -3.45
C SER A 62 7.68 37.94 -2.97
N VAL A 63 8.23 36.74 -2.96
CA VAL A 63 9.64 36.45 -2.62
C VAL A 63 10.22 35.59 -3.72
N LYS A 64 11.45 35.93 -4.17
CA LYS A 64 12.23 35.09 -5.07
C LYS A 64 13.50 34.63 -4.37
N GLY A 65 13.86 33.37 -4.65
CA GLY A 65 15.14 32.80 -4.22
C GLY A 65 15.29 32.73 -2.71
N LEU A 66 14.20 32.36 -1.99
CA LEU A 66 14.28 32.07 -0.55
C LEU A 66 15.12 30.83 -0.33
N ASN A 67 16.11 30.92 0.56
CA ASN A 67 16.97 29.80 0.92
C ASN A 67 17.17 29.73 2.44
N VAL A 68 17.04 28.54 3.01
CA VAL A 68 17.22 28.24 4.44
C VAL A 68 18.31 27.17 4.55
N GLN A 69 19.49 27.58 5.00
CA GLN A 69 20.69 26.74 4.96
C GLN A 69 21.54 26.88 6.21
N LYS A 70 22.20 25.80 6.60
CA LYS A 70 23.29 25.79 7.57
C LYS A 70 24.62 25.68 6.86
N ASP A 71 25.63 26.36 7.37
CA ASP A 71 26.95 26.35 6.76
C ASP A 71 27.52 24.95 6.62
N GLY A 72 27.98 24.61 5.40
CA GLY A 72 28.52 23.29 5.09
C GLY A 72 27.50 22.17 4.84
N GLU A 73 26.21 22.47 4.93
CA GLU A 73 25.12 21.51 4.63
C GLU A 73 24.35 21.93 3.36
N PRO A 74 23.70 21.00 2.65
CA PRO A 74 22.77 21.38 1.59
C PRO A 74 21.60 22.18 2.18
N PRO A 75 20.93 23.01 1.37
CA PRO A 75 19.75 23.74 1.83
C PRO A 75 18.69 22.81 2.41
N LEU A 76 18.24 23.10 3.64
CA LEU A 76 17.08 22.41 4.22
C LEU A 76 15.82 22.71 3.40
N LEU A 77 15.68 23.96 2.96
CA LEU A 77 14.57 24.44 2.16
C LEU A 77 15.04 25.53 1.21
N SER A 78 14.64 25.44 -0.05
CA SER A 78 14.73 26.53 -1.00
C SER A 78 13.42 26.70 -1.75
N VAL A 79 13.09 27.94 -2.10
CA VAL A 79 11.88 28.28 -2.87
C VAL A 79 12.28 29.26 -3.98
N GLY A 80 12.06 28.85 -5.23
CA GLY A 80 12.33 29.67 -6.39
C GLY A 80 11.44 30.91 -6.42
N TYR A 81 10.13 30.72 -6.25
CA TYR A 81 9.14 31.78 -6.23
C TYR A 81 8.00 31.50 -5.28
N LEU A 82 7.67 32.48 -4.44
CA LEU A 82 6.50 32.50 -3.58
C LEU A 82 5.70 33.77 -3.85
N GLN A 83 4.39 33.64 -4.01
CA GLN A 83 3.48 34.78 -4.18
C GLN A 83 2.19 34.57 -3.40
N THR A 84 1.68 35.64 -2.77
CA THR A 84 0.36 35.64 -2.15
C THR A 84 -0.32 36.99 -2.36
N LYS A 85 -1.63 36.99 -2.42
CA LYS A 85 -2.46 38.21 -2.51
C LYS A 85 -3.58 38.16 -1.49
N VAL A 86 -3.59 39.13 -0.60
CA VAL A 86 -4.63 39.35 0.40
C VAL A 86 -5.67 40.29 -0.16
N LEU A 87 -6.94 40.05 0.12
CA LEU A 87 -8.03 40.93 -0.29
C LEU A 87 -8.16 42.08 0.68
N TRP A 88 -8.47 43.29 0.18
CA TRP A 88 -8.73 44.47 1.02
C TRP A 88 -9.83 44.25 2.06
N ASN A 89 -10.85 43.44 1.72
CA ASN A 89 -11.91 43.05 2.65
C ASN A 89 -11.40 42.30 3.90
N SER A 90 -10.21 41.73 3.86
CA SER A 90 -9.57 41.13 5.03
C SER A 90 -9.38 42.10 6.18
N LEU A 91 -9.01 43.34 5.87
CA LEU A 91 -8.83 44.42 6.86
C LEU A 91 -10.15 44.87 7.47
N PHE A 92 -11.22 44.89 6.69
CA PHE A 92 -12.55 45.35 7.15
C PHE A 92 -13.28 44.25 7.93
N LYS A 93 -13.10 42.98 7.55
CA LYS A 93 -13.74 41.84 8.21
C LYS A 93 -12.94 41.29 9.38
N LEU A 94 -11.71 41.77 9.59
CA LEU A 94 -10.75 41.23 10.56
C LEU A 94 -10.57 39.70 10.41
N SER A 95 -10.63 39.25 9.17
CA SER A 95 -10.58 37.82 8.81
C SER A 95 -9.59 37.62 7.67
N PRO A 96 -8.73 36.60 7.69
CA PRO A 96 -7.81 36.31 6.58
C PRO A 96 -8.58 35.94 5.31
N LEU A 97 -8.58 36.81 4.32
CA LEU A 97 -9.15 36.58 3.00
C LEU A 97 -8.01 36.61 1.98
N VAL A 98 -7.53 35.45 1.60
CA VAL A 98 -6.40 35.28 0.67
C VAL A 98 -6.93 34.83 -0.68
N GLN A 99 -6.60 35.58 -1.74
CA GLN A 99 -7.07 35.28 -3.09
C GLN A 99 -6.30 34.13 -3.72
N HIS A 100 -4.98 34.07 -3.52
CA HIS A 100 -4.14 32.98 -3.97
C HIS A 100 -2.83 32.89 -3.16
N ILE A 101 -2.29 31.68 -3.12
CA ILE A 101 -0.93 31.37 -2.67
C ILE A 101 -0.29 30.51 -3.77
N THR A 102 0.81 30.98 -4.33
CA THR A 102 1.59 30.24 -5.33
C THR A 102 2.99 30.03 -4.82
N VAL A 103 3.44 28.79 -4.83
CA VAL A 103 4.81 28.38 -4.50
C VAL A 103 5.35 27.60 -5.69
N ASP A 104 6.47 28.03 -6.22
CA ASP A 104 7.13 27.37 -7.35
C ASP A 104 8.57 27.02 -7.00
N GLU A 105 9.01 25.84 -7.44
CA GLU A 105 10.36 25.33 -7.19
C GLU A 105 10.70 25.26 -5.68
N LEU A 106 9.78 24.71 -4.85
CA LEU A 106 10.11 24.36 -3.48
C LEU A 106 10.95 23.09 -3.48
N ASN A 107 12.20 23.20 -3.02
CA ASN A 107 13.10 22.06 -2.89
C ASN A 107 13.53 21.91 -1.44
N SER A 108 13.46 20.70 -0.91
CA SER A 108 13.85 20.37 0.45
C SER A 108 14.80 19.18 0.49
N THR A 109 15.86 19.28 1.30
CA THR A 109 16.75 18.15 1.58
C THR A 109 16.66 17.77 3.05
N VAL A 110 16.03 16.63 3.30
CA VAL A 110 15.93 16.02 4.62
C VAL A 110 17.03 14.98 4.77
N ILE A 111 17.88 15.12 5.79
CA ILE A 111 18.96 14.18 6.08
C ILE A 111 18.62 13.47 7.39
N ARG A 112 18.53 12.15 7.35
CA ARG A 112 18.35 11.30 8.52
C ARG A 112 19.69 10.72 8.95
N THR A 113 20.09 10.96 10.21
CA THR A 113 21.40 10.52 10.75
C THR A 113 21.29 9.44 11.82
N GLY A 114 20.10 9.21 12.35
CA GLY A 114 19.83 8.21 13.41
C GLY A 114 18.40 7.70 13.34
N LEU A 115 17.98 6.90 14.34
CA LEU A 115 16.65 6.30 14.37
C LEU A 115 15.55 7.37 14.27
N ASP A 116 15.67 8.45 15.07
CA ASP A 116 14.71 9.55 15.14
C ASP A 116 15.40 10.93 15.02
N THR A 117 16.58 10.97 14.38
CA THR A 117 17.40 12.19 14.26
C THR A 117 17.49 12.64 12.82
N PHE A 118 17.06 13.87 12.56
CA PHE A 118 17.06 14.53 11.25
C PHE A 118 17.83 15.84 11.28
N ASN A 119 18.23 16.33 10.11
CA ASN A 119 18.92 17.63 10.00
C ASN A 119 18.06 18.84 10.43
N PHE A 120 16.80 18.64 10.79
CA PHE A 120 15.90 19.66 11.35
C PHE A 120 15.48 19.36 12.81
N SER A 121 15.97 18.27 13.45
CA SER A 121 15.57 17.91 14.81
C SER A 121 15.88 19.00 15.83
N ASP A 122 16.98 19.74 15.63
CA ASP A 122 17.35 20.88 16.46
C ASP A 122 16.34 22.05 16.39
N ILE A 123 15.66 22.21 15.25
CA ILE A 123 14.60 23.22 15.10
C ILE A 123 13.42 22.87 16.01
N ILE A 124 13.02 21.58 16.03
CA ILE A 124 11.94 21.10 16.88
C ILE A 124 12.27 21.35 18.35
N THR A 125 13.47 20.99 18.77
CA THR A 125 13.94 21.23 20.14
C THR A 125 13.88 22.71 20.51
N ARG A 126 14.36 23.60 19.64
CA ARG A 126 14.33 25.05 19.86
C ARG A 126 12.92 25.61 19.99
N ILE A 127 11.99 25.12 19.15
CA ILE A 127 10.58 25.54 19.23
C ILE A 127 9.95 25.07 20.54
N GLN A 128 10.27 23.85 21.01
CA GLN A 128 9.79 23.31 22.29
C GLN A 128 10.34 24.03 23.51
N GLU A 129 11.58 24.54 23.41
CA GLU A 129 12.26 25.30 24.47
C GLU A 129 11.84 26.78 24.51
N MET A 130 11.08 27.26 23.51
CA MET A 130 10.55 28.63 23.53
C MET A 130 9.60 28.77 24.73
N PRO A 131 9.76 29.83 25.53
CA PRO A 131 8.80 30.12 26.58
C PRO A 131 7.41 30.22 25.94
N SER A 132 6.48 29.38 26.43
CA SER A 132 5.06 29.61 26.18
C SER A 132 4.79 31.08 26.50
N SER A 133 4.06 31.78 25.65
CA SER A 133 3.61 33.15 25.95
C SER A 133 3.14 33.21 27.39
N PRO A 134 3.49 34.27 28.16
CA PRO A 134 3.02 34.36 29.53
C PRO A 134 1.53 34.05 29.50
N GLU A 135 1.11 33.05 30.28
CA GLU A 135 -0.29 32.90 30.60
C GLU A 135 -0.69 34.28 31.14
N GLU A 136 -1.56 34.99 30.44
CA GLU A 136 -2.24 36.13 31.02
C GLU A 136 -2.84 35.61 32.33
N ASP A 137 -2.36 36.14 33.45
CA ASP A 137 -2.89 35.87 34.79
C ASP A 137 -4.40 35.87 34.67
N LYS A 138 -4.99 34.68 34.81
CA LYS A 138 -6.44 34.51 34.90
C LYS A 138 -6.88 35.01 36.26
N GLU A 139 -6.83 36.35 36.44
CA GLU A 139 -7.69 36.95 37.44
C GLU A 139 -9.11 37.02 36.84
N ASP A 140 -10.00 36.29 37.45
CA ASP A 140 -11.45 36.30 37.39
C ASP A 140 -12.08 37.42 36.57
N LYS A 141 -12.40 37.17 35.34
CA LYS A 141 -13.52 37.77 34.63
C LYS A 141 -14.27 36.68 33.93
N GLU A 142 -15.35 36.21 34.51
CA GLU A 142 -16.47 35.55 33.85
C GLU A 142 -17.10 36.50 32.82
N ASP A 143 -16.42 36.72 31.73
CA ASP A 143 -17.05 37.19 30.49
C ASP A 143 -16.98 36.01 29.51
N LYS A 144 -18.12 35.37 29.31
CA LYS A 144 -18.35 34.44 28.21
C LYS A 144 -18.07 35.19 26.90
N LYS A 145 -16.81 35.25 26.49
CA LYS A 145 -16.48 35.52 25.10
C LYS A 145 -17.05 34.35 24.29
N ASP A 146 -18.03 34.62 23.46
CA ASP A 146 -18.45 33.76 22.36
C ASP A 146 -17.17 33.32 21.60
N ASP A 147 -16.66 32.13 21.90
CA ASP A 147 -15.52 31.53 21.20
C ASP A 147 -15.93 31.12 19.78
N LYS A 148 -16.30 32.11 18.96
CA LYS A 148 -16.51 31.88 17.53
C LYS A 148 -15.15 31.67 16.89
N PRO A 149 -14.95 30.56 16.22
CA PRO A 149 -13.67 30.29 15.55
C PRO A 149 -13.38 31.38 14.53
N LEU A 150 -12.11 31.80 14.43
CA LEU A 150 -11.67 32.77 13.44
C LEU A 150 -12.12 32.36 12.05
N GLN A 151 -12.91 33.20 11.39
CA GLN A 151 -13.33 32.96 10.01
C GLN A 151 -12.18 33.28 9.05
N PHE A 152 -12.02 32.44 8.03
CA PHE A 152 -11.02 32.64 6.98
C PHE A 152 -11.49 32.08 5.63
N SER A 153 -10.89 32.58 4.56
CA SER A 153 -11.07 32.04 3.20
C SER A 153 -9.75 32.17 2.44
N ILE A 154 -9.23 31.05 1.94
CA ILE A 154 -8.00 31.00 1.16
C ILE A 154 -8.30 30.26 -0.15
N GLY A 155 -8.13 30.97 -1.27
CA GLY A 155 -8.35 30.43 -2.60
C GLY A 155 -7.06 30.13 -3.33
N ASN A 156 -7.12 29.26 -4.33
CA ASN A 156 -6.07 28.99 -5.31
C ASN A 156 -4.68 28.77 -4.69
N ILE A 157 -4.56 27.80 -3.78
CA ILE A 157 -3.26 27.36 -3.25
C ILE A 157 -2.64 26.45 -4.30
N ASN A 158 -1.49 26.84 -4.83
CA ASN A 158 -0.75 26.06 -5.83
C ASN A 158 0.70 25.92 -5.42
N LEU A 159 1.18 24.68 -5.44
CA LEU A 159 2.60 24.32 -5.37
C LEU A 159 2.96 23.65 -6.70
N THR A 160 4.03 24.09 -7.36
CA THR A 160 4.45 23.57 -8.67
C THR A 160 5.95 23.28 -8.69
N ASN A 161 6.36 22.37 -9.58
CA ASN A 161 7.76 22.07 -9.89
C ASN A 161 8.65 21.80 -8.66
N SER A 162 8.09 21.17 -7.64
CA SER A 162 8.73 21.03 -6.33
C SER A 162 9.37 19.66 -6.15
N SER A 163 10.32 19.56 -5.20
CA SER A 163 11.00 18.30 -4.92
C SER A 163 11.38 18.15 -3.44
N ILE A 164 11.44 16.90 -2.98
CA ILE A 164 11.94 16.55 -1.65
C ILE A 164 12.95 15.41 -1.81
N THR A 165 14.14 15.58 -1.25
CA THR A 165 15.14 14.51 -1.17
C THR A 165 15.27 14.07 0.29
N LEU A 166 15.09 12.78 0.55
CA LEU A 166 15.39 12.15 1.83
C LEU A 166 16.70 11.36 1.70
N ASP A 167 17.77 11.89 2.30
CA ASP A 167 19.06 11.21 2.42
C ASP A 167 19.11 10.46 3.76
N ASP A 168 18.71 9.19 3.74
CA ASP A 168 18.76 8.32 4.93
C ASP A 168 20.17 7.74 5.09
N LYS A 169 21.04 8.47 5.76
CA LYS A 169 22.42 8.02 6.07
C LYS A 169 22.45 6.85 7.03
N PHE A 170 21.40 6.68 7.84
CA PHE A 170 21.29 5.56 8.77
C PHE A 170 21.04 4.23 8.05
N ARG A 171 20.26 4.27 6.95
CA ARG A 171 19.97 3.10 6.11
C ARG A 171 20.76 3.05 4.81
N HIS A 172 21.62 4.04 4.55
CA HIS A 172 22.39 4.21 3.30
C HIS A 172 21.49 4.25 2.05
N LYS A 173 20.35 4.93 2.15
CA LYS A 173 19.34 5.03 1.08
C LYS A 173 18.98 6.49 0.81
N VAL A 174 18.78 6.82 -0.47
CA VAL A 174 18.28 8.13 -0.88
C VAL A 174 16.94 7.93 -1.59
N ASP A 175 15.88 8.51 -1.03
CA ASP A 175 14.57 8.55 -1.65
C ASP A 175 14.27 9.97 -2.18
N LYS A 176 13.60 10.05 -3.33
CA LYS A 176 13.29 11.32 -3.99
C LYS A 176 11.82 11.42 -4.34
N VAL A 177 11.22 12.54 -3.97
CA VAL A 177 9.96 13.03 -4.51
C VAL A 177 10.30 14.12 -5.53
N THR A 178 9.88 13.95 -6.77
CA THR A 178 10.09 14.92 -7.86
C THR A 178 8.75 15.28 -8.50
N ASP A 179 8.74 16.35 -9.27
CA ASP A 179 7.54 16.83 -9.95
C ASP A 179 6.34 16.98 -9.00
N LEU A 180 6.64 17.41 -7.77
CA LEU A 180 5.64 17.59 -6.73
C LEU A 180 4.79 18.82 -7.06
N ASN A 181 3.51 18.55 -7.32
CA ASN A 181 2.51 19.55 -7.62
C ASN A 181 1.31 19.36 -6.69
N PHE A 182 0.84 20.45 -6.11
CA PHE A 182 -0.34 20.47 -5.25
C PHE A 182 -1.24 21.63 -5.63
N ALA A 183 -2.53 21.37 -5.73
CA ALA A 183 -3.55 22.37 -5.99
C ALA A 183 -4.71 22.23 -5.00
N LEU A 184 -5.13 23.34 -4.42
CA LEU A 184 -6.32 23.44 -3.58
C LEU A 184 -7.10 24.69 -3.99
N PRO A 185 -8.25 24.55 -4.70
CA PRO A 185 -8.99 25.68 -5.23
C PRO A 185 -9.52 26.64 -4.15
N LEU A 186 -10.07 26.09 -3.08
CA LEU A 186 -10.66 26.89 -2.00
C LEU A 186 -10.64 26.10 -0.68
N ILE A 187 -10.31 26.80 0.41
CA ILE A 187 -10.62 26.39 1.78
C ILE A 187 -11.20 27.58 2.54
N SER A 188 -12.41 27.44 3.08
CA SER A 188 -13.14 28.51 3.77
C SER A 188 -14.02 27.93 4.86
N ASN A 189 -14.05 28.60 6.02
CA ASN A 189 -14.95 28.25 7.12
C ASN A 189 -16.09 29.31 7.30
N PHE A 190 -16.29 30.17 6.31
CA PHE A 190 -17.47 31.03 6.31
C PHE A 190 -18.74 30.18 6.16
N GLN A 191 -19.81 30.60 6.83
CA GLN A 191 -21.07 29.85 6.89
C GLN A 191 -21.66 29.52 5.50
N ASN A 192 -21.45 30.36 4.51
CA ASN A 192 -21.91 30.13 3.14
C ASN A 192 -21.03 29.10 2.38
N ASP A 193 -19.86 28.77 2.90
CA ASP A 193 -18.85 27.91 2.26
C ASP A 193 -18.66 26.59 3.00
N VAL A 194 -19.22 26.42 4.21
CA VAL A 194 -18.97 25.21 5.05
C VAL A 194 -19.42 23.91 4.39
N ASP A 195 -20.42 23.97 3.52
CA ASP A 195 -20.95 22.83 2.77
C ASP A 195 -20.27 22.68 1.38
N VAL A 196 -19.38 23.60 1.01
CA VAL A 196 -18.61 23.51 -0.24
C VAL A 196 -17.45 22.57 -0.01
N PRO A 197 -17.35 21.45 -0.77
CA PRO A 197 -16.23 20.55 -0.63
C PRO A 197 -14.90 21.22 -0.96
N ILE A 198 -13.90 21.00 -0.11
CA ILE A 198 -12.51 21.26 -0.48
C ILE A 198 -11.99 20.08 -1.30
N THR A 199 -11.29 20.37 -2.40
CA THR A 199 -10.87 19.38 -3.39
C THR A 199 -9.36 19.48 -3.66
N PRO A 200 -8.49 19.05 -2.72
CA PRO A 200 -7.06 19.03 -2.96
C PRO A 200 -6.68 17.99 -4.01
N ASP A 201 -5.74 18.35 -4.88
CA ASP A 201 -5.09 17.46 -5.86
C ASP A 201 -3.58 17.51 -5.62
N LEU A 202 -2.96 16.34 -5.42
CA LEU A 202 -1.53 16.18 -5.19
C LEU A 202 -0.97 15.16 -6.18
N ARG A 203 0.05 15.54 -6.94
CA ARG A 203 0.73 14.69 -7.90
C ARG A 203 2.23 14.79 -7.72
N PHE A 204 2.93 13.66 -7.78
CA PHE A 204 4.38 13.60 -7.65
C PHE A 204 4.92 12.29 -8.22
N ASN A 205 6.22 12.25 -8.45
CA ASN A 205 6.94 11.00 -8.69
C ASN A 205 7.73 10.65 -7.42
N PHE A 206 7.59 9.43 -6.93
CA PHE A 206 8.39 8.90 -5.83
C PHE A 206 9.38 7.88 -6.38
N ASN A 207 10.67 8.19 -6.32
CA ASN A 207 11.74 7.39 -6.93
C ASN A 207 11.51 7.08 -8.43
N GLY A 208 10.88 8.01 -9.15
CA GLY A 208 10.54 7.86 -10.56
C GLY A 208 9.16 7.28 -10.85
N GLU A 209 8.45 6.75 -9.83
CA GLU A 209 7.12 6.18 -9.99
C GLU A 209 6.03 7.24 -9.76
N PRO A 210 5.02 7.37 -10.64
CA PRO A 210 4.00 8.40 -10.54
C PRO A 210 2.91 8.07 -9.53
N PHE A 211 2.58 9.05 -8.69
CA PHE A 211 1.53 9.01 -7.69
C PHE A 211 0.55 10.16 -7.89
N ALA A 212 -0.73 9.88 -7.71
CA ALA A 212 -1.77 10.89 -7.68
C ALA A 212 -2.71 10.65 -6.51
N ILE A 213 -2.97 11.72 -5.75
CA ILE A 213 -3.87 11.72 -4.60
C ILE A 213 -4.81 12.89 -4.78
N ASN A 214 -6.11 12.62 -4.81
CA ASN A 214 -7.12 13.66 -4.78
C ASN A 214 -8.13 13.36 -3.68
N ALA A 215 -8.69 14.38 -3.10
CA ALA A 215 -9.65 14.23 -2.03
C ALA A 215 -10.85 15.16 -2.22
N GLU A 216 -11.93 14.82 -1.56
CA GLU A 216 -13.09 15.65 -1.38
C GLU A 216 -13.45 15.64 0.11
N SER A 217 -13.51 16.80 0.74
CA SER A 217 -13.76 16.90 2.18
C SER A 217 -14.64 18.10 2.50
N VAL A 218 -15.53 17.93 3.46
CA VAL A 218 -16.33 19.02 4.09
C VAL A 218 -15.95 19.12 5.58
N PRO A 219 -14.73 19.59 5.89
CA PRO A 219 -14.14 19.48 7.22
C PRO A 219 -14.82 20.36 8.27
N PHE A 220 -15.57 21.37 7.86
CA PHE A 220 -16.24 22.33 8.73
C PHE A 220 -17.69 21.97 9.04
N THR A 221 -18.20 20.88 8.43
CA THR A 221 -19.52 20.32 8.78
C THR A 221 -19.44 19.40 9.99
N PRO A 222 -20.52 19.19 10.73
CA PRO A 222 -20.53 18.31 11.91
C PRO A 222 -20.08 16.87 11.63
N GLY A 223 -20.35 16.34 10.44
CA GLY A 223 -19.98 14.97 10.03
C GLY A 223 -18.54 14.82 9.55
N LYS A 224 -17.84 15.91 9.22
CA LYS A 224 -16.44 15.90 8.74
C LYS A 224 -16.17 14.82 7.68
N LYS A 225 -17.11 14.64 6.76
CA LYS A 225 -16.99 13.63 5.71
C LYS A 225 -15.81 13.93 4.79
N THR A 226 -14.97 12.94 4.56
CA THR A 226 -13.78 13.05 3.70
C THR A 226 -13.62 11.79 2.87
N GLY A 227 -13.53 11.92 1.57
CA GLY A 227 -13.14 10.88 0.64
C GLY A 227 -11.76 11.21 0.07
N VAL A 228 -10.84 10.25 0.09
CA VAL A 228 -9.51 10.39 -0.52
C VAL A 228 -9.33 9.32 -1.56
N ASN A 229 -9.07 9.70 -2.80
CA ASN A 229 -8.69 8.78 -3.86
C ASN A 229 -7.17 8.78 -4.00
N PHE A 230 -6.61 7.60 -4.01
CA PHE A 230 -5.18 7.37 -4.16
C PHE A 230 -4.95 6.45 -5.34
N THR A 231 -4.16 6.88 -6.31
CA THR A 231 -3.79 6.08 -7.48
C THR A 231 -2.29 6.02 -7.64
N VAL A 232 -1.81 4.82 -7.98
CA VAL A 232 -0.42 4.57 -8.38
C VAL A 232 -0.46 3.79 -9.67
N THR A 233 0.37 4.14 -10.63
CA THR A 233 0.44 3.46 -11.92
C THR A 233 1.88 3.09 -12.23
N GLY A 234 2.11 1.82 -12.60
CA GLY A 234 3.42 1.34 -13.01
C GLY A 234 4.44 1.20 -11.89
N LEU A 235 4.01 1.17 -10.61
CA LEU A 235 4.95 1.00 -9.48
C LEU A 235 5.73 -0.31 -9.65
N SER A 236 7.06 -0.22 -9.66
CA SER A 236 7.93 -1.40 -9.66
C SER A 236 7.72 -2.22 -8.38
N LEU A 237 7.38 -3.51 -8.55
CA LEU A 237 7.23 -4.41 -7.40
C LEU A 237 8.56 -4.67 -6.68
N GLU A 238 9.67 -4.59 -7.39
CA GLU A 238 11.03 -4.70 -6.80
C GLU A 238 11.29 -3.52 -5.85
N ASN A 239 10.96 -2.28 -6.30
CA ASN A 239 11.03 -1.09 -5.46
C ASN A 239 10.05 -1.17 -4.29
N ALA A 240 8.80 -1.57 -4.54
CA ALA A 240 7.79 -1.71 -3.49
C ALA A 240 8.18 -2.74 -2.42
N ALA A 241 8.77 -3.86 -2.81
CA ALA A 241 9.24 -4.90 -1.90
C ALA A 241 10.34 -4.39 -0.94
N SER A 242 11.15 -3.41 -1.36
CA SER A 242 12.18 -2.81 -0.52
C SER A 242 11.61 -2.05 0.69
N PHE A 243 10.33 -1.68 0.67
CA PHE A 243 9.63 -1.02 1.78
C PHE A 243 8.89 -2.01 2.69
N ASN A 244 8.88 -3.31 2.34
CA ASN A 244 8.19 -4.31 3.14
C ASN A 244 8.93 -4.54 4.47
N PRO A 245 8.30 -4.30 5.63
CA PRO A 245 8.91 -4.55 6.92
C PRO A 245 8.96 -6.04 7.28
N ILE A 246 8.21 -6.89 6.56
CA ILE A 246 8.15 -8.33 6.83
C ILE A 246 9.15 -9.03 5.91
N PRO A 247 10.17 -9.71 6.44
CA PRO A 247 11.10 -10.48 5.63
C PRO A 247 10.33 -11.61 4.92
N LEU A 248 10.26 -11.53 3.61
CA LEU A 248 9.78 -12.61 2.76
C LEU A 248 11.01 -13.36 2.28
N ASN A 249 11.05 -14.69 2.49
CA ASN A 249 12.15 -15.53 1.96
C ASN A 249 12.04 -15.75 0.44
N VAL A 250 11.40 -14.81 -0.22
CA VAL A 250 11.29 -14.70 -1.67
C VAL A 250 11.71 -13.31 -2.10
N LYS A 251 12.57 -13.26 -3.08
CA LYS A 251 12.97 -12.04 -3.74
C LYS A 251 12.00 -11.71 -4.86
N VAL A 252 11.41 -10.54 -4.83
CA VAL A 252 10.69 -10.00 -5.97
C VAL A 252 11.71 -9.52 -7.00
N THR A 253 11.72 -10.11 -8.20
CA THR A 253 12.73 -9.83 -9.22
C THR A 253 12.21 -9.02 -10.39
N LYS A 254 10.91 -8.97 -10.56
CA LYS A 254 10.24 -8.18 -11.59
C LYS A 254 8.75 -8.05 -11.31
N GLY A 255 8.13 -7.11 -11.98
CA GLY A 255 6.71 -6.86 -12.00
C GLY A 255 6.38 -5.39 -11.78
N THR A 256 5.20 -5.02 -12.22
CA THR A 256 4.63 -3.69 -12.00
C THR A 256 3.27 -3.79 -11.32
N MET A 257 2.91 -2.76 -10.57
CA MET A 257 1.64 -2.67 -9.87
C MET A 257 0.93 -1.36 -10.21
N ASP A 258 -0.32 -1.48 -10.61
CA ASP A 258 -1.28 -0.39 -10.68
C ASP A 258 -2.24 -0.56 -9.50
N CYS A 259 -2.55 0.50 -8.76
CA CYS A 259 -3.59 0.46 -7.76
C CYS A 259 -4.43 1.73 -7.75
N ALA A 260 -5.69 1.58 -7.40
CA ALA A 260 -6.64 2.67 -7.21
C ALA A 260 -7.45 2.39 -5.95
N PHE A 261 -7.27 3.22 -4.95
CA PHE A 261 -7.94 3.11 -3.67
C PHE A 261 -8.77 4.36 -3.38
N ASN A 262 -9.89 4.15 -2.73
CA ASN A 262 -10.73 5.18 -2.15
C ASN A 262 -10.80 4.94 -0.64
N LEU A 263 -10.42 5.96 0.13
CA LEU A 263 -10.52 6.00 1.58
C LEU A 263 -11.68 6.91 1.97
N ASP A 264 -12.73 6.34 2.55
CA ASP A 264 -13.86 7.08 3.08
C ASP A 264 -13.71 7.25 4.61
N PHE A 265 -13.72 8.48 5.06
CA PHE A 265 -13.76 8.84 6.48
C PHE A 265 -15.03 9.62 6.78
N GLU A 266 -15.74 9.26 7.84
CA GLU A 266 -16.91 9.98 8.36
C GLU A 266 -16.96 9.85 9.87
N LYS A 267 -17.14 10.97 10.58
CA LYS A 267 -17.41 10.97 12.01
C LYS A 267 -18.77 11.58 12.28
N LYS A 268 -19.77 10.77 12.56
CA LYS A 268 -21.11 11.23 12.91
C LYS A 268 -21.13 11.85 14.32
N GLN A 269 -21.95 12.87 14.48
CA GLN A 269 -22.13 13.52 15.78
C GLN A 269 -22.77 12.54 16.77
N GLY A 270 -22.14 12.33 17.94
CA GLY A 270 -22.59 11.39 18.97
C GLY A 270 -22.09 9.95 18.84
N GLU A 271 -21.37 9.60 17.79
CA GLU A 271 -20.67 8.31 17.68
C GLU A 271 -19.25 8.42 18.25
N GLU A 272 -18.88 7.45 19.10
CA GLU A 272 -17.57 7.42 19.77
C GLU A 272 -16.44 7.15 18.75
N ASN A 273 -16.68 6.29 17.75
CA ASN A 273 -15.71 5.88 16.75
C ASN A 273 -16.02 6.49 15.37
N ALA A 274 -14.98 7.01 14.73
CA ALA A 274 -15.06 7.40 13.34
C ALA A 274 -15.21 6.17 12.44
N TYR A 275 -15.92 6.32 11.33
CA TYR A 275 -15.97 5.33 10.26
C TYR A 275 -14.79 5.58 9.32
N LEU A 276 -13.94 4.58 9.13
CA LEU A 276 -12.82 4.60 8.18
C LEU A 276 -12.86 3.34 7.35
N ARG A 277 -13.02 3.50 6.05
CA ARG A 277 -13.13 2.39 5.09
C ARG A 277 -12.22 2.64 3.88
N LEU A 278 -11.40 1.66 3.56
CA LEU A 278 -10.63 1.59 2.32
C LEU A 278 -11.27 0.57 1.37
N LYS A 279 -11.45 0.93 0.12
CA LYS A 279 -11.89 0.05 -0.97
C LYS A 279 -11.07 0.37 -2.23
N GLY A 280 -11.00 -0.59 -3.17
CA GLY A 280 -10.27 -0.32 -4.41
C GLY A 280 -9.84 -1.56 -5.15
N THR A 281 -8.93 -1.37 -6.09
CA THR A 281 -8.42 -2.42 -6.96
C THR A 281 -6.90 -2.41 -7.01
N VAL A 282 -6.33 -3.59 -7.15
CA VAL A 282 -4.89 -3.80 -7.38
C VAL A 282 -4.74 -4.66 -8.61
N LYS A 283 -3.90 -4.23 -9.54
CA LYS A 283 -3.52 -4.98 -10.72
C LYS A 283 -2.01 -5.08 -10.79
N MET A 284 -1.49 -6.32 -10.82
CA MET A 284 -0.05 -6.56 -10.96
C MET A 284 0.21 -7.27 -12.28
N LYS A 285 1.33 -6.96 -12.93
CA LYS A 285 1.73 -7.54 -14.22
C LYS A 285 3.15 -8.07 -14.16
N ASP A 286 3.38 -9.18 -14.86
CA ASP A 286 4.68 -9.82 -15.06
C ASP A 286 5.45 -10.08 -13.76
N VAL A 287 4.72 -10.52 -12.71
CA VAL A 287 5.27 -10.79 -11.37
C VAL A 287 6.24 -11.96 -11.44
N GLY A 288 7.43 -11.80 -10.87
CA GLY A 288 8.43 -12.84 -10.73
C GLY A 288 8.98 -12.89 -9.32
N LEU A 289 8.99 -14.11 -8.74
CA LEU A 289 9.53 -14.39 -7.42
C LEU A 289 10.64 -15.43 -7.52
N GLU A 290 11.77 -15.14 -6.87
CA GLU A 290 12.90 -16.05 -6.72
C GLU A 290 13.03 -16.53 -5.28
N ASP A 291 13.56 -17.73 -5.11
CA ASP A 291 13.88 -18.31 -3.81
C ASP A 291 15.18 -17.71 -3.27
N GLU A 292 15.14 -17.11 -2.08
CA GLU A 292 16.34 -16.58 -1.40
C GLU A 292 17.09 -17.66 -0.60
N ILE A 293 16.44 -18.80 -0.31
CA ILE A 293 16.96 -19.81 0.62
C ILE A 293 17.82 -20.85 -0.10
N GLY A 294 17.53 -21.14 -1.36
CA GLY A 294 18.12 -22.30 -2.03
C GLY A 294 19.01 -21.99 -3.22
N LYS A 295 18.44 -21.81 -4.36
CA LYS A 295 19.19 -21.78 -5.63
C LYS A 295 18.61 -20.70 -6.53
N ALA A 296 18.66 -19.46 -6.18
CA ALA A 296 18.30 -18.28 -6.99
C ALA A 296 17.66 -18.60 -8.36
N TYR A 297 16.50 -19.22 -8.39
CA TYR A 297 15.73 -19.46 -9.61
C TYR A 297 14.29 -19.01 -9.43
N GLN A 298 13.67 -18.56 -10.50
CA GLN A 298 12.28 -18.13 -10.47
C GLN A 298 11.38 -19.31 -10.10
N ILE A 299 10.79 -19.28 -8.89
CA ILE A 299 9.89 -20.33 -8.40
C ILE A 299 8.44 -20.06 -8.74
N ILE A 300 8.06 -18.78 -8.81
CA ILE A 300 6.70 -18.34 -9.16
C ILE A 300 6.79 -17.21 -10.17
N GLY A 301 6.03 -17.34 -11.24
CA GLY A 301 5.76 -16.26 -12.18
C GLY A 301 4.26 -16.10 -12.35
N VAL A 302 3.75 -14.87 -12.44
CA VAL A 302 2.34 -14.63 -12.74
C VAL A 302 2.26 -13.51 -13.76
N LYS A 303 1.57 -13.75 -14.87
CA LYS A 303 1.47 -12.75 -15.93
C LYS A 303 0.61 -11.57 -15.50
N GLU A 304 -0.51 -11.82 -14.83
CA GLU A 304 -1.39 -10.79 -14.32
C GLU A 304 -2.10 -11.27 -13.06
N ILE A 305 -2.19 -10.40 -12.05
CA ILE A 305 -2.98 -10.58 -10.82
C ILE A 305 -3.94 -9.41 -10.73
N ASP A 306 -5.22 -9.69 -10.66
CA ASP A 306 -6.27 -8.72 -10.37
C ASP A 306 -6.86 -8.99 -8.99
N ALA A 307 -6.97 -7.97 -8.17
CA ALA A 307 -7.60 -8.07 -6.85
C ALA A 307 -8.54 -6.88 -6.61
N ASN A 308 -9.71 -7.17 -6.07
CA ASN A 308 -10.72 -6.18 -5.72
C ASN A 308 -10.96 -6.16 -4.21
N LEU A 309 -10.55 -5.10 -3.54
CA LEU A 309 -10.81 -4.83 -2.15
C LEU A 309 -12.19 -4.18 -2.01
N LYS A 310 -13.18 -4.90 -1.50
CA LYS A 310 -14.53 -4.39 -1.25
C LYS A 310 -14.58 -3.49 -0.03
N GLU A 311 -13.90 -3.91 1.03
CA GLU A 311 -13.81 -3.17 2.28
C GLU A 311 -12.61 -3.60 3.12
N PHE A 312 -11.87 -2.61 3.62
CA PHE A 312 -10.99 -2.74 4.77
C PHE A 312 -11.42 -1.69 5.80
N ALA A 313 -12.09 -2.14 6.85
CA ALA A 313 -12.62 -1.28 7.90
C ALA A 313 -11.77 -1.41 9.17
N PHE A 314 -10.83 -0.49 9.36
CA PHE A 314 -9.82 -0.55 10.42
C PHE A 314 -10.43 -0.66 11.82
N PHE A 315 -11.34 0.25 12.16
CA PHE A 315 -11.95 0.28 13.51
C PHE A 315 -12.95 -0.86 13.77
N ARG A 316 -13.49 -1.46 12.71
CA ARG A 316 -14.38 -2.62 12.80
C ARG A 316 -13.64 -3.94 12.69
N GLN A 317 -12.34 -3.90 12.45
CA GLN A 317 -11.49 -5.09 12.25
C GLN A 317 -12.07 -6.04 11.19
N ASN A 318 -12.46 -5.48 10.04
CA ASN A 318 -13.06 -6.24 8.93
C ASN A 318 -12.25 -6.06 7.65
N LEU A 319 -11.97 -7.19 6.97
CA LEU A 319 -11.34 -7.24 5.65
C LEU A 319 -12.25 -8.05 4.71
N ASP A 320 -12.82 -7.42 3.71
CA ASP A 320 -13.66 -8.06 2.69
C ASP A 320 -13.04 -7.85 1.30
N ILE A 321 -12.59 -8.94 0.71
CA ILE A 321 -12.02 -8.99 -0.64
C ILE A 321 -13.06 -9.64 -1.55
N GLY A 322 -13.35 -9.02 -2.69
CA GLY A 322 -14.27 -9.58 -3.68
C GLY A 322 -13.64 -10.75 -4.42
N GLU A 323 -12.82 -10.48 -5.40
CA GLU A 323 -12.17 -11.52 -6.19
C GLU A 323 -10.66 -11.27 -6.27
N ILE A 324 -9.90 -12.37 -6.23
CA ILE A 324 -8.48 -12.43 -6.59
C ILE A 324 -8.35 -13.36 -7.80
N GLN A 325 -7.86 -12.82 -8.92
CA GLN A 325 -7.62 -13.60 -10.15
C GLN A 325 -6.14 -13.64 -10.47
N LEU A 326 -5.63 -14.84 -10.72
CA LEU A 326 -4.27 -15.08 -11.18
C LEU A 326 -4.32 -15.61 -12.63
N HIS A 327 -3.78 -14.85 -13.57
CA HIS A 327 -3.74 -15.22 -14.98
C HIS A 327 -2.37 -15.74 -15.36
N ASN A 328 -2.35 -16.91 -16.01
CA ASN A 328 -1.16 -17.61 -16.48
C ASN A 328 -0.05 -17.72 -15.39
N PRO A 329 -0.38 -18.15 -14.16
CA PRO A 329 0.67 -18.39 -13.18
C PRO A 329 1.53 -19.58 -13.61
N SER A 330 2.82 -19.49 -13.32
CA SER A 330 3.79 -20.55 -13.52
C SER A 330 4.49 -20.85 -12.20
N VAL A 331 4.47 -22.10 -11.78
CA VAL A 331 5.11 -22.53 -10.53
C VAL A 331 6.12 -23.61 -10.85
N VAL A 332 7.32 -23.49 -10.28
CA VAL A 332 8.38 -24.51 -10.38
C VAL A 332 8.42 -25.32 -9.09
N VAL A 333 8.13 -26.59 -9.21
CA VAL A 333 8.14 -27.56 -8.10
C VAL A 333 9.30 -28.52 -8.30
N ILE A 334 10.23 -28.52 -7.36
CA ILE A 334 11.38 -29.43 -7.37
C ILE A 334 11.28 -30.35 -6.16
N ARG A 335 11.33 -31.66 -6.43
CA ARG A 335 11.55 -32.70 -5.43
C ARG A 335 13.00 -33.12 -5.47
N ASP A 336 13.67 -33.05 -4.35
CA ASP A 336 14.94 -33.72 -4.11
C ASP A 336 14.73 -34.93 -3.20
N SER A 337 15.82 -35.57 -2.70
CA SER A 337 15.74 -36.81 -1.90
C SER A 337 14.78 -36.70 -0.71
N ASP A 338 14.61 -35.53 -0.12
CA ASP A 338 14.00 -35.38 1.20
C ASP A 338 12.79 -34.44 1.26
N SER A 339 12.61 -33.55 0.25
CA SER A 339 11.59 -32.53 0.34
C SER A 339 11.20 -31.88 -0.99
N LEU A 340 10.14 -31.09 -0.94
CA LEU A 340 9.72 -30.19 -2.01
C LEU A 340 10.18 -28.76 -1.69
N ASN A 341 10.74 -28.06 -2.69
CA ASN A 341 11.17 -26.66 -2.54
C ASN A 341 10.08 -25.74 -1.97
N LEU A 342 8.84 -25.89 -2.42
CA LEU A 342 7.72 -25.09 -1.92
C LEU A 342 7.41 -25.38 -0.44
N VAL A 343 7.57 -26.61 0.03
CA VAL A 343 7.35 -26.96 1.44
C VAL A 343 8.44 -26.36 2.31
N GLN A 344 9.70 -26.37 1.86
CA GLN A 344 10.81 -25.72 2.54
C GLN A 344 10.54 -24.23 2.69
N LEU A 345 10.16 -23.56 1.60
CA LEU A 345 9.83 -22.14 1.58
C LEU A 345 8.71 -21.79 2.57
N LEU A 346 7.57 -22.50 2.51
CA LEU A 346 6.43 -22.27 3.40
C LEU A 346 6.78 -22.52 4.88
N THR A 347 7.56 -23.57 5.14
CA THR A 347 7.99 -23.91 6.51
C THR A 347 8.88 -22.81 7.09
N HIS A 348 9.76 -22.23 6.28
CA HIS A 348 10.64 -21.16 6.69
C HIS A 348 9.85 -19.86 6.99
N ILE A 349 8.92 -19.48 6.12
CA ILE A 349 8.04 -18.32 6.33
C ILE A 349 7.27 -18.45 7.65
N VAL A 350 6.68 -19.60 7.94
CA VAL A 350 5.92 -19.84 9.18
C VAL A 350 6.82 -19.78 10.42
N LYS A 351 8.06 -20.27 10.35
CA LYS A 351 9.01 -20.20 11.47
C LYS A 351 9.44 -18.76 11.77
N GLU A 352 9.75 -17.98 10.74
CA GLU A 352 10.16 -16.58 10.92
C GLU A 352 9.02 -15.71 11.45
N GLN A 353 7.80 -15.85 10.92
CA GLN A 353 6.64 -15.15 11.47
C GLN A 353 6.42 -15.44 12.95
N LYS A 354 6.57 -16.69 13.37
CA LYS A 354 6.48 -17.07 14.80
C LYS A 354 7.61 -16.47 15.64
N ALA A 355 8.81 -16.33 15.09
CA ALA A 355 9.95 -15.71 15.78
C ALA A 355 9.72 -14.20 15.94
N GLN A 356 9.26 -13.52 14.87
CA GLN A 356 8.95 -12.09 14.89
C GLN A 356 7.84 -11.76 15.90
N VAL A 357 6.73 -12.49 15.89
CA VAL A 357 5.62 -12.31 16.85
C VAL A 357 6.11 -12.49 18.29
N LYS A 358 7.04 -13.42 18.55
CA LYS A 358 7.65 -13.59 19.89
C LYS A 358 8.54 -12.42 20.29
N GLN A 359 9.28 -11.87 19.34
CA GLN A 359 10.16 -10.72 19.57
C GLN A 359 9.34 -9.45 19.81
N ASP A 360 8.32 -9.18 18.98
CA ASP A 360 7.40 -8.05 19.14
C ASP A 360 6.64 -8.12 20.49
N ALA A 361 6.22 -9.32 20.90
CA ALA A 361 5.58 -9.54 22.20
C ALA A 361 6.54 -9.31 23.37
N LYS A 362 7.85 -9.57 23.20
CA LYS A 362 8.87 -9.31 24.22
C LYS A 362 9.17 -7.81 24.34
N GLU A 363 9.31 -7.13 23.21
CA GLU A 363 9.51 -5.66 23.15
C GLU A 363 8.29 -4.90 23.68
N ALA A 364 7.07 -5.37 23.37
CA ALA A 364 5.84 -4.80 23.92
C ALA A 364 5.76 -4.96 25.45
N LYS A 365 6.24 -6.09 26.00
CA LYS A 365 6.32 -6.30 27.48
C LYS A 365 7.37 -5.42 28.15
N GLU A 366 8.48 -5.14 27.47
CA GLU A 366 9.54 -4.26 28.01
C GLU A 366 9.13 -2.77 27.95
N LYS A 367 8.27 -2.38 26.99
CA LYS A 367 7.70 -1.00 26.89
C LYS A 367 6.47 -0.76 27.75
N SER A 368 5.78 -1.77 28.25
CA SER A 368 4.56 -1.64 29.06
C SER A 368 4.86 -1.61 30.57
N ALA A 369 5.55 -0.55 31.02
CA ALA A 369 5.50 -0.09 32.41
C ALA A 369 4.41 1.00 32.60
N LEU A 370 3.29 0.94 31.87
CA LEU A 370 2.11 1.78 32.06
C LEU A 370 0.92 0.92 32.51
N PRO A 371 0.00 1.46 33.33
CA PRO A 371 -1.04 0.68 34.02
C PRO A 371 -2.00 0.02 33.04
N ALA A 372 -2.36 -1.22 33.33
CA ALA A 372 -3.29 -2.02 32.58
C ALA A 372 -4.71 -1.44 32.69
N ASP A 373 -5.22 -0.89 31.58
CA ASP A 373 -6.65 -0.82 31.35
C ASP A 373 -6.98 -1.44 29.99
N GLU A 374 -7.91 -2.40 30.07
CA GLU A 374 -8.55 -3.14 29.00
C GLU A 374 -7.69 -4.11 28.17
N LYS A 375 -7.76 -5.38 28.59
CA LYS A 375 -7.45 -6.55 27.77
C LYS A 375 -8.37 -6.58 26.54
N LYS A 376 -7.98 -5.94 25.45
CA LYS A 376 -8.43 -6.34 24.11
C LYS A 376 -7.61 -7.55 23.70
N THR A 377 -8.28 -8.68 23.53
CA THR A 377 -7.69 -9.89 22.93
C THR A 377 -7.17 -9.55 21.53
N PRO A 378 -5.91 -9.86 21.20
CA PRO A 378 -5.43 -9.70 19.83
C PRO A 378 -6.11 -10.75 18.96
N ASN A 379 -6.76 -10.35 17.89
CA ASN A 379 -7.28 -11.15 16.75
C ASN A 379 -8.80 -11.40 16.66
N ASP A 380 -9.62 -10.37 16.79
CA ASP A 380 -11.01 -10.46 16.33
C ASP A 380 -11.22 -9.91 14.88
N TRP A 381 -10.20 -9.97 14.04
CA TRP A 381 -10.34 -9.61 12.63
C TRP A 381 -11.26 -10.60 11.93
N SER A 382 -12.38 -10.10 11.41
CA SER A 382 -13.18 -10.83 10.44
C SER A 382 -12.63 -10.61 9.04
N TRP A 383 -12.49 -11.67 8.27
CA TRP A 383 -12.05 -11.57 6.89
C TRP A 383 -12.83 -12.50 5.99
N ASN A 384 -13.04 -12.06 4.76
CA ASN A 384 -13.72 -12.81 3.72
C ASN A 384 -13.08 -12.53 2.36
N ILE A 385 -12.97 -13.56 1.54
CA ILE A 385 -12.64 -13.48 0.13
C ILE A 385 -13.77 -14.19 -0.62
N ASP A 386 -14.51 -13.46 -1.44
CA ASP A 386 -15.66 -14.06 -2.16
C ASP A 386 -15.18 -15.14 -3.10
N LYS A 387 -14.05 -14.92 -3.79
CA LYS A 387 -13.56 -15.84 -4.80
C LYS A 387 -12.06 -15.69 -5.04
N VAL A 388 -11.38 -16.82 -5.18
CA VAL A 388 -10.01 -16.90 -5.72
C VAL A 388 -10.05 -17.75 -6.98
N SER A 389 -9.48 -17.24 -8.07
CA SER A 389 -9.41 -17.97 -9.34
C SER A 389 -8.00 -17.97 -9.94
N VAL A 390 -7.59 -19.14 -10.40
CA VAL A 390 -6.38 -19.37 -11.20
C VAL A 390 -6.82 -19.75 -12.60
N ARG A 391 -6.28 -19.09 -13.62
CA ARG A 391 -6.59 -19.35 -15.03
C ARG A 391 -5.33 -19.63 -15.84
N ASN A 392 -5.36 -20.73 -16.61
CA ASN A 392 -4.28 -21.14 -17.51
C ASN A 392 -2.92 -21.27 -16.81
N GLY A 393 -2.90 -21.76 -15.58
CA GLY A 393 -1.69 -21.98 -14.82
C GLY A 393 -0.82 -23.11 -15.43
N THR A 394 0.47 -23.07 -15.09
CA THR A 394 1.44 -24.11 -15.46
C THR A 394 2.21 -24.51 -14.20
N ILE A 395 2.36 -25.81 -13.96
CA ILE A 395 3.20 -26.36 -12.91
C ILE A 395 4.33 -27.15 -13.58
N ASN A 396 5.57 -26.69 -13.40
CA ASN A 396 6.76 -27.38 -13.89
C ASN A 396 7.32 -28.23 -12.77
N PHE A 397 7.10 -29.52 -12.82
CA PHE A 397 7.55 -30.48 -11.82
C PHE A 397 8.83 -31.17 -12.26
N THR A 398 9.81 -31.20 -11.38
CA THR A 398 11.08 -31.94 -11.56
C THR A 398 11.35 -32.76 -10.30
N ASP A 399 11.46 -34.08 -10.46
CA ASP A 399 11.95 -34.99 -9.43
C ASP A 399 13.38 -35.37 -9.79
N THR A 400 14.35 -34.85 -9.06
CA THR A 400 15.78 -35.08 -9.32
C THR A 400 16.22 -36.50 -8.93
N THR A 401 15.51 -37.11 -7.97
CA THR A 401 15.79 -38.47 -7.50
C THR A 401 15.44 -39.50 -8.55
N ASN A 402 14.34 -39.28 -9.26
CA ASN A 402 13.78 -40.22 -10.22
C ASN A 402 14.04 -39.84 -11.68
N ASN A 403 14.80 -38.77 -11.92
CA ASN A 403 15.02 -38.20 -13.24
C ASN A 403 13.70 -37.96 -14.02
N PHE A 404 12.67 -37.48 -13.31
CA PHE A 404 11.36 -37.24 -13.87
C PHE A 404 11.13 -35.74 -14.03
N LYS A 405 10.74 -35.32 -15.23
CA LYS A 405 10.41 -33.91 -15.50
C LYS A 405 9.18 -33.84 -16.40
N ARG A 406 8.12 -33.19 -15.90
CA ARG A 406 6.87 -32.98 -16.62
C ARG A 406 6.25 -31.64 -16.24
N SER A 407 5.45 -31.11 -17.16
CA SER A 407 4.64 -29.92 -16.90
C SER A 407 3.17 -30.29 -16.89
N ALA A 408 2.45 -29.79 -15.90
CA ALA A 408 1.00 -29.72 -15.90
C ALA A 408 0.59 -28.35 -16.43
N THR A 409 -0.33 -28.32 -17.38
CA THR A 409 -0.76 -27.10 -18.09
C THR A 409 -2.28 -26.91 -17.99
N ASN A 410 -2.74 -25.74 -18.38
CA ASN A 410 -4.18 -25.38 -18.28
C ASN A 410 -4.71 -25.62 -16.86
N VAL A 411 -3.90 -25.29 -15.86
CA VAL A 411 -4.33 -25.35 -14.46
C VAL A 411 -5.35 -24.25 -14.23
N ASN A 412 -6.58 -24.63 -13.97
CA ASN A 412 -7.66 -23.72 -13.59
C ASN A 412 -8.17 -24.15 -12.22
N VAL A 413 -8.32 -23.20 -11.30
CA VAL A 413 -8.84 -23.45 -9.96
C VAL A 413 -9.76 -22.30 -9.58
N THR A 414 -10.90 -22.64 -9.02
CA THR A 414 -11.82 -21.67 -8.41
C THR A 414 -12.14 -22.11 -6.99
N LEU A 415 -11.96 -21.20 -6.04
CA LEU A 415 -12.31 -21.38 -4.62
C LEU A 415 -13.27 -20.27 -4.21
N ALA A 416 -14.42 -20.61 -3.59
CA ALA A 416 -15.42 -19.61 -3.22
C ALA A 416 -16.41 -20.13 -2.16
N PRO A 417 -16.77 -19.36 -1.11
CA PRO A 417 -15.98 -18.29 -0.53
C PRO A 417 -14.82 -18.83 0.33
N ILE A 418 -13.88 -17.98 0.70
CA ILE A 418 -12.81 -18.32 1.66
C ILE A 418 -12.88 -17.33 2.81
N ASN A 419 -13.04 -17.81 4.04
CA ASN A 419 -13.04 -16.94 5.22
C ASN A 419 -12.55 -17.69 6.47
N GLY A 420 -12.35 -16.94 7.57
CA GLY A 420 -11.87 -17.49 8.83
C GLY A 420 -12.96 -18.05 9.75
N LYS A 421 -14.24 -18.15 9.32
CA LYS A 421 -15.32 -18.64 10.17
C LYS A 421 -15.33 -20.16 10.20
N ASP A 422 -15.36 -20.71 11.42
CA ASP A 422 -15.46 -22.16 11.63
C ASP A 422 -16.69 -22.74 10.92
N GLY A 423 -16.50 -23.91 10.31
CA GLY A 423 -17.56 -24.62 9.61
C GLY A 423 -17.96 -24.03 8.24
N THR A 424 -17.36 -22.93 7.81
CA THR A 424 -17.66 -22.39 6.48
C THR A 424 -17.14 -23.32 5.39
N ARG A 425 -18.05 -23.70 4.49
CA ARG A 425 -17.72 -24.53 3.34
C ARG A 425 -17.25 -23.67 2.16
N THR A 426 -16.03 -23.92 1.70
CA THR A 426 -15.46 -23.36 0.46
C THR A 426 -15.71 -24.34 -0.68
N SER A 427 -16.37 -23.92 -1.75
CA SER A 427 -16.46 -24.71 -2.99
C SER A 427 -15.12 -24.78 -3.70
N ILE A 428 -14.82 -25.91 -4.31
CA ILE A 428 -13.63 -26.17 -5.12
C ILE A 428 -14.09 -26.61 -6.50
N ASP A 429 -13.57 -25.94 -7.53
CA ASP A 429 -13.63 -26.39 -8.92
C ASP A 429 -12.25 -26.28 -9.50
N ALA A 430 -11.68 -27.39 -9.97
CA ALA A 430 -10.32 -27.43 -10.48
C ALA A 430 -10.21 -28.33 -11.71
N SER A 431 -9.35 -27.91 -12.66
CA SER A 431 -9.00 -28.71 -13.82
C SER A 431 -7.54 -28.54 -14.19
N VAL A 432 -6.91 -29.58 -14.69
CA VAL A 432 -5.49 -29.58 -15.10
C VAL A 432 -5.23 -30.59 -16.20
N GLY A 433 -4.42 -30.20 -17.20
CA GLY A 433 -3.83 -31.11 -18.17
C GLY A 433 -2.49 -31.63 -17.67
N ALA A 434 -2.31 -32.92 -17.56
CA ALA A 434 -1.09 -33.57 -17.07
C ALA A 434 -0.81 -34.87 -17.80
N ILE A 435 0.45 -35.17 -18.05
CA ILE A 435 0.96 -36.43 -18.66
C ILE A 435 0.05 -36.96 -19.80
N GLY A 436 -0.28 -36.10 -20.75
CA GLY A 436 -1.09 -36.46 -21.94
C GLY A 436 -2.59 -36.54 -21.73
N GLY A 437 -3.07 -36.48 -20.47
CA GLY A 437 -4.49 -36.55 -20.10
C GLY A 437 -5.00 -35.31 -19.39
N HIS A 438 -6.14 -35.46 -18.78
CA HIS A 438 -6.86 -34.39 -18.10
C HIS A 438 -7.38 -34.86 -16.74
N ILE A 439 -7.33 -33.96 -15.74
CA ILE A 439 -7.86 -34.21 -14.40
C ILE A 439 -8.84 -33.08 -14.05
N GLN A 440 -9.98 -33.43 -13.46
CA GLN A 440 -10.97 -32.51 -12.92
C GLN A 440 -11.27 -32.89 -11.47
N ALA A 441 -11.46 -31.88 -10.64
CA ALA A 441 -11.89 -32.05 -9.26
C ALA A 441 -12.92 -31.00 -8.92
N ASN A 442 -14.06 -31.42 -8.37
CA ASN A 442 -15.09 -30.51 -7.88
C ASN A 442 -15.66 -31.00 -6.55
N GLY A 443 -16.00 -30.07 -5.67
CA GLY A 443 -16.51 -30.41 -4.35
C GLY A 443 -16.39 -29.27 -3.37
N GLY A 444 -15.92 -29.54 -2.17
CA GLY A 444 -15.75 -28.49 -1.18
C GLY A 444 -14.82 -28.90 -0.04
N MET A 445 -14.42 -27.88 0.69
CA MET A 445 -13.64 -28.04 1.93
C MET A 445 -14.16 -27.12 3.02
N VAL A 446 -13.93 -27.51 4.26
CA VAL A 446 -14.00 -26.66 5.45
C VAL A 446 -12.58 -26.49 5.96
N ILE A 447 -12.17 -25.25 6.27
CA ILE A 447 -10.80 -24.96 6.71
C ILE A 447 -10.62 -25.30 8.19
N THR A 448 -11.62 -24.94 9.01
CA THR A 448 -11.56 -25.15 10.47
C THR A 448 -12.91 -25.70 11.00
N PRO A 449 -12.94 -26.92 11.58
CA PRO A 449 -11.91 -27.96 11.50
C PRO A 449 -11.76 -28.50 10.07
N PHE A 450 -10.55 -28.89 9.67
CA PHE A 450 -10.31 -29.25 8.26
C PHE A 450 -11.03 -30.52 7.85
N SER A 451 -11.84 -30.40 6.79
CA SER A 451 -12.44 -31.51 6.08
C SER A 451 -12.62 -31.18 4.60
N MET A 452 -12.56 -32.17 3.73
CA MET A 452 -12.65 -32.00 2.28
C MET A 452 -13.36 -33.20 1.65
N ASP A 453 -14.24 -32.93 0.69
CA ASP A 453 -14.87 -33.92 -0.16
C ASP A 453 -14.78 -33.47 -1.62
N LEU A 454 -14.23 -34.32 -2.47
CA LEU A 454 -14.00 -34.02 -3.88
C LEU A 454 -14.47 -35.17 -4.77
N ASN A 455 -15.22 -34.84 -5.81
CA ASN A 455 -15.43 -35.70 -6.95
C ASN A 455 -14.21 -35.54 -7.89
N LEU A 456 -13.47 -36.60 -8.09
CA LEU A 456 -12.31 -36.67 -8.94
C LEU A 456 -12.62 -37.40 -10.24
N GLN A 457 -12.23 -36.82 -11.36
CA GLN A 457 -12.29 -37.47 -12.65
C GLN A 457 -10.97 -37.25 -13.39
N SER A 458 -10.35 -38.33 -13.84
CA SER A 458 -9.23 -38.26 -14.76
C SER A 458 -9.53 -39.03 -16.04
N SER A 459 -8.93 -38.58 -17.15
CA SER A 459 -9.08 -39.24 -18.42
C SER A 459 -7.76 -39.22 -19.20
N GLY A 460 -7.37 -40.39 -19.74
CA GLY A 460 -6.28 -40.52 -20.68
C GLY A 460 -4.88 -40.21 -20.12
N LEU A 461 -4.65 -40.33 -18.80
CA LEU A 461 -3.34 -40.10 -18.21
C LEU A 461 -2.34 -41.18 -18.68
N SER A 462 -1.19 -40.78 -19.22
CA SER A 462 -0.16 -41.70 -19.71
C SER A 462 0.50 -42.48 -18.57
N ILE A 463 0.32 -43.78 -18.54
CA ILE A 463 1.03 -44.67 -17.59
C ILE A 463 2.51 -44.78 -17.97
N ALA A 464 2.83 -44.72 -19.26
CA ALA A 464 4.22 -44.77 -19.75
C ALA A 464 5.07 -43.62 -19.21
N ASP A 465 4.49 -42.44 -19.02
CA ASP A 465 5.19 -41.30 -18.40
C ASP A 465 5.59 -41.55 -16.94
N LEU A 466 4.91 -42.49 -16.26
CA LEU A 466 5.19 -42.84 -14.86
C LEU A 466 6.22 -43.97 -14.74
N THR A 467 6.74 -44.49 -15.85
CA THR A 467 7.77 -45.56 -15.87
C THR A 467 8.97 -45.30 -14.93
N PRO A 468 9.51 -44.07 -14.80
CA PRO A 468 10.61 -43.82 -13.85
C PRO A 468 10.31 -44.19 -12.40
N TYR A 469 9.04 -44.11 -11.99
CA TYR A 469 8.58 -44.52 -10.66
C TYR A 469 8.29 -46.01 -10.60
N ILE A 470 7.65 -46.56 -11.63
CA ILE A 470 7.32 -47.98 -11.71
C ILE A 470 8.58 -48.84 -11.69
N SER A 471 9.61 -48.41 -12.42
CA SER A 471 10.90 -49.14 -12.54
C SER A 471 11.70 -49.22 -11.25
N GLN A 472 11.37 -48.47 -10.22
CA GLN A 472 11.99 -48.58 -8.89
C GLN A 472 11.51 -49.81 -8.12
N TYR A 473 10.27 -50.21 -8.35
CA TYR A 473 9.64 -51.32 -7.62
C TYR A 473 9.50 -52.60 -8.45
N SER A 474 9.75 -52.48 -9.76
CA SER A 474 9.65 -53.63 -10.66
C SER A 474 10.66 -53.56 -11.80
N SER A 475 10.93 -54.71 -12.42
CA SER A 475 11.69 -54.77 -13.67
C SER A 475 10.83 -54.46 -14.91
N ALA A 476 9.59 -54.11 -14.72
CA ALA A 476 8.66 -53.82 -15.80
C ALA A 476 8.92 -52.43 -16.42
N HIS A 477 8.85 -52.36 -17.73
CA HIS A 477 8.92 -51.12 -18.50
C HIS A 477 7.60 -50.91 -19.23
N VAL A 478 6.84 -49.87 -18.81
CA VAL A 478 5.55 -49.54 -19.45
C VAL A 478 5.85 -48.70 -20.68
N THR A 479 5.52 -49.22 -21.87
CA THR A 479 5.76 -48.57 -23.15
C THR A 479 4.53 -47.80 -23.65
N GLN A 480 3.35 -48.25 -23.26
CA GLN A 480 2.05 -47.64 -23.58
C GLN A 480 1.06 -47.90 -22.47
N GLY A 481 0.02 -47.10 -22.42
CA GLY A 481 -1.10 -47.29 -21.51
C GLY A 481 -1.66 -45.95 -21.06
N THR A 482 -2.98 -45.90 -20.94
CA THR A 482 -3.68 -44.76 -20.40
C THR A 482 -4.50 -45.14 -19.19
N PHE A 483 -4.53 -44.26 -18.20
CA PHE A 483 -5.30 -44.43 -16.98
C PHE A 483 -6.42 -43.38 -16.94
N SER A 484 -7.61 -43.83 -16.58
CA SER A 484 -8.77 -42.95 -16.32
C SER A 484 -9.42 -43.39 -15.02
N ASN A 485 -9.96 -42.47 -14.25
CA ASN A 485 -10.73 -42.79 -13.06
C ASN A 485 -11.90 -41.81 -12.85
N LYS A 486 -12.90 -42.27 -12.09
CA LYS A 486 -13.96 -41.42 -11.57
C LYS A 486 -14.31 -41.91 -10.18
N GLY A 487 -14.28 -41.02 -9.19
CA GLY A 487 -14.56 -41.41 -7.81
C GLY A 487 -14.67 -40.21 -6.88
N GLU A 488 -15.06 -40.52 -5.64
CA GLU A 488 -15.16 -39.55 -4.55
C GLU A 488 -14.03 -39.73 -3.55
N LEU A 489 -13.38 -38.65 -3.21
CA LEU A 489 -12.33 -38.56 -2.18
C LEU A 489 -12.90 -37.81 -0.98
N LYS A 490 -12.76 -38.37 0.22
CA LYS A 490 -13.06 -37.66 1.48
C LYS A 490 -11.84 -37.68 2.39
N LEU A 491 -11.55 -36.52 2.98
CA LEU A 491 -10.47 -36.34 3.94
C LEU A 491 -10.99 -35.54 5.13
N ASN A 492 -10.73 -36.02 6.33
CA ASN A 492 -11.00 -35.31 7.57
C ASN A 492 -9.74 -35.34 8.45
N LEU A 493 -9.28 -34.16 8.85
CA LEU A 493 -8.12 -33.97 9.72
C LEU A 493 -8.50 -33.33 11.07
N ALA A 494 -9.79 -33.41 11.45
CA ALA A 494 -10.29 -32.92 12.75
C ALA A 494 -9.78 -33.81 13.91
N LYS A 495 -10.66 -34.28 14.79
CA LYS A 495 -10.29 -35.15 15.92
C LYS A 495 -9.83 -36.53 15.50
N ASP A 496 -10.53 -37.12 14.50
CA ASP A 496 -10.23 -38.46 13.96
C ASP A 496 -9.79 -38.27 12.51
N VAL A 497 -8.50 -38.53 12.25
CA VAL A 497 -7.95 -38.47 10.90
C VAL A 497 -8.55 -39.61 10.10
N SER A 498 -9.34 -39.30 9.10
CA SER A 498 -9.95 -40.28 8.21
C SER A 498 -9.74 -39.91 6.74
N PHE A 499 -9.45 -40.91 5.95
CA PHE A 499 -9.34 -40.83 4.50
C PHE A 499 -10.25 -41.91 3.89
N SER A 500 -10.99 -41.57 2.85
CA SER A 500 -11.67 -42.54 2.04
C SER A 500 -11.69 -42.17 0.58
N TYR A 501 -11.54 -43.16 -0.28
CA TYR A 501 -11.75 -43.04 -1.72
C TYR A 501 -12.69 -44.14 -2.17
N SER A 502 -13.66 -43.79 -2.99
CA SER A 502 -14.56 -44.74 -3.64
C SER A 502 -14.77 -44.40 -5.11
N GLY A 503 -14.64 -45.36 -6.01
CA GLY A 503 -14.75 -45.04 -7.43
C GLY A 503 -14.47 -46.22 -8.36
N ASN A 504 -14.27 -45.87 -9.64
CA ASN A 504 -13.92 -46.82 -10.69
C ASN A 504 -12.63 -46.35 -11.36
N ALA A 505 -11.86 -47.31 -11.91
CA ALA A 505 -10.66 -47.04 -12.67
C ALA A 505 -10.62 -47.88 -13.94
N ASP A 506 -10.12 -47.29 -15.01
CA ASP A 506 -9.95 -47.93 -16.32
C ASP A 506 -8.50 -47.77 -16.78
N VAL A 507 -7.93 -48.84 -17.28
CA VAL A 507 -6.62 -48.90 -17.94
C VAL A 507 -6.83 -49.38 -19.36
N ALA A 508 -6.41 -48.59 -20.35
CA ALA A 508 -6.56 -48.92 -21.75
C ALA A 508 -5.21 -48.99 -22.47
N SER A 509 -5.12 -49.88 -23.46
CA SER A 509 -3.94 -50.05 -24.34
C SER A 509 -2.62 -50.21 -23.59
N LEU A 510 -2.63 -50.99 -22.48
CA LEU A 510 -1.44 -51.20 -21.67
C LEU A 510 -0.48 -52.18 -22.35
N ASN A 511 0.75 -51.74 -22.59
CA ASN A 511 1.85 -52.58 -23.05
C ASN A 511 3.04 -52.46 -22.08
N VAL A 512 3.44 -53.61 -21.54
CA VAL A 512 4.56 -53.72 -20.61
C VAL A 512 5.59 -54.66 -21.20
N THR A 513 6.86 -54.27 -21.18
CA THR A 513 7.98 -55.09 -21.59
C THR A 513 8.90 -55.39 -20.40
N ASP A 514 9.68 -56.42 -20.51
CA ASP A 514 10.82 -56.67 -19.61
C ASP A 514 12.02 -55.74 -19.94
N LYS A 515 13.12 -55.89 -19.20
CA LYS A 515 14.34 -55.09 -19.42
C LYS A 515 15.02 -55.38 -20.78
N GLN A 516 14.73 -56.52 -21.39
CA GLN A 516 15.25 -56.94 -22.71
C GLN A 516 14.34 -56.48 -23.87
N GLY A 517 13.20 -55.85 -23.56
CA GLY A 517 12.24 -55.40 -24.54
C GLY A 517 11.23 -56.47 -25.00
N ALA A 518 11.25 -57.66 -24.39
CA ALA A 518 10.24 -58.69 -24.67
C ALA A 518 8.90 -58.33 -24.03
N ALA A 519 7.80 -58.57 -24.79
CA ALA A 519 6.45 -58.27 -24.30
C ALA A 519 6.12 -59.14 -23.07
N ALA A 520 5.86 -58.50 -21.96
CA ALA A 520 5.48 -59.16 -20.71
C ALA A 520 3.94 -59.16 -20.50
N VAL A 521 3.29 -58.02 -20.78
CA VAL A 521 1.84 -57.87 -20.67
C VAL A 521 1.34 -56.95 -21.78
N SER A 522 0.24 -57.34 -22.42
CA SER A 522 -0.49 -56.51 -23.36
C SER A 522 -1.99 -56.63 -23.06
N LEU A 523 -2.64 -55.53 -22.70
CA LEU A 523 -4.06 -55.46 -22.37
C LEU A 523 -4.75 -54.38 -23.20
N MET A 524 -5.85 -54.73 -23.86
CA MET A 524 -6.66 -53.72 -24.57
C MET A 524 -7.40 -52.82 -23.60
N ASN A 525 -8.05 -53.42 -22.61
CA ASN A 525 -8.78 -52.70 -21.59
C ASN A 525 -8.89 -53.51 -20.31
N LEU A 526 -8.78 -52.81 -19.17
CA LEU A 526 -9.02 -53.33 -17.84
C LEU A 526 -9.87 -52.31 -17.08
N ALA A 527 -11.11 -52.65 -16.80
CA ALA A 527 -11.99 -51.87 -15.99
C ALA A 527 -12.12 -52.46 -14.59
N VAL A 528 -11.92 -51.66 -13.58
CA VAL A 528 -12.08 -52.02 -12.16
C VAL A 528 -13.11 -51.14 -11.55
N GLY A 529 -14.26 -51.75 -11.18
CA GLY A 529 -15.36 -51.05 -10.50
C GLY A 529 -15.37 -51.33 -9.00
N GLY A 530 -16.04 -50.45 -8.25
CA GLY A 530 -16.28 -50.64 -6.82
C GLY A 530 -15.02 -50.55 -5.95
N ILE A 531 -14.02 -49.77 -6.39
CA ILE A 531 -12.82 -49.51 -5.58
C ILE A 531 -13.24 -48.74 -4.33
N SER A 532 -12.87 -49.26 -3.15
CA SER A 532 -13.09 -48.60 -1.87
C SER A 532 -11.82 -48.76 -1.01
N VAL A 533 -11.31 -47.62 -0.56
CA VAL A 533 -10.14 -47.55 0.32
C VAL A 533 -10.50 -46.61 1.46
N SER A 534 -10.25 -47.04 2.70
CA SER A 534 -10.54 -46.25 3.90
C SER A 534 -9.48 -46.49 4.97
#